data_18a3e6fd287db58a832ad86b6b6ceeb7
#
_entry.id   18a3e6fd287db58a832ad86b6b6ceeb7
#
_cell.length_a   1.000
_cell.length_b   1.000
_cell.length_c   1.000
_cell.angle_alpha   90.00
_cell.angle_beta   90.00
_cell.angle_gamma   90.00
#
_symmetry.space_group_name_H-M   'P 1'
#
loop_
_entity.id
_entity.type
_entity.pdbx_description
1 polymer ?
#
loop_
_entity_poly.entity_id
_entity_poly.type
_entity_poly.pdbx_seq_one_letter_code
_entity_poly.pdbx_strand_id
1 'polypeptide(L)'
;MKRAILALIVGFAFSAPVQAQRPPEACGPAAQLSADLAANVGTNARCFELRMYTASNERGDIDMLHQRFREQEVAIFEKHGAEVVAVWQRLDDPNTLVWMLAYRDRAHRDEVWAGFASDPDWAVLREKYDVSLSIQAYWMSSTDYSNLR
;
A
#
# COMPACT_ATOMS: atom_id res chain seq x y z
N MET A 1 44.11 -6.56 -55.22
CA MET A 1 43.57 -5.38 -54.56
C MET A 1 42.32 -5.79 -53.75
N LYS A 2 42.42 -6.00 -52.43
CA LYS A 2 41.31 -6.38 -51.56
C LYS A 2 40.84 -5.13 -50.82
N ARG A 3 39.59 -4.70 -51.10
CA ARG A 3 38.96 -3.56 -50.41
C ARG A 3 38.27 -4.07 -49.15
N ALA A 4 38.75 -3.64 -47.99
CA ALA A 4 38.11 -3.89 -46.71
C ALA A 4 36.99 -2.85 -46.53
N ILE A 5 35.75 -3.32 -46.31
CA ILE A 5 34.60 -2.50 -45.97
C ILE A 5 34.53 -2.47 -44.43
N LEU A 6 34.73 -1.28 -43.86
CA LEU A 6 34.62 -1.03 -42.45
C LEU A 6 33.14 -0.72 -42.15
N ALA A 7 32.43 -1.64 -41.48
CA ALA A 7 31.08 -1.41 -41.06
C ALA A 7 31.08 -0.64 -39.74
N LEU A 8 30.52 0.59 -39.75
CA LEU A 8 30.35 1.44 -38.59
C LEU A 8 29.07 1.00 -37.87
N ILE A 9 29.21 0.33 -36.72
CA ILE A 9 28.07 -0.01 -35.87
C ILE A 9 27.77 1.24 -34.99
N VAL A 10 26.69 1.95 -35.33
CA VAL A 10 26.15 3.03 -34.50
C VAL A 10 25.30 2.37 -33.42
N GLY A 11 25.83 2.27 -32.20
CA GLY A 11 25.11 1.82 -31.02
C GLY A 11 24.10 2.87 -30.56
N PHE A 12 22.79 2.61 -30.75
CA PHE A 12 21.75 3.39 -30.11
C PHE A 12 21.67 3.00 -28.63
N ALA A 13 22.16 3.86 -27.75
CA ALA A 13 21.92 3.73 -26.32
C ALA A 13 20.44 4.10 -26.05
N PHE A 14 19.60 3.11 -25.80
CA PHE A 14 18.27 3.32 -25.26
C PHE A 14 18.40 3.74 -23.79
N SER A 15 18.29 5.04 -23.53
CA SER A 15 18.09 5.54 -22.18
C SER A 15 16.66 5.21 -21.77
N ALA A 16 16.49 4.21 -20.89
CA ALA A 16 15.21 3.97 -20.25
C ALA A 16 14.79 5.24 -19.49
N PRO A 17 13.52 5.65 -19.56
CA PRO A 17 13.06 6.80 -18.79
C PRO A 17 13.23 6.47 -17.30
N VAL A 18 13.98 7.31 -16.60
CA VAL A 18 14.02 7.30 -15.13
C VAL A 18 12.61 7.69 -14.69
N GLN A 19 11.82 6.68 -14.26
CA GLN A 19 10.56 6.95 -13.59
C GLN A 19 10.90 7.72 -12.31
N ALA A 20 10.59 9.02 -12.32
CA ALA A 20 10.66 9.81 -11.12
C ALA A 20 9.79 9.13 -10.06
N GLN A 21 10.42 8.56 -9.02
CA GLN A 21 9.69 8.02 -7.89
C GLN A 21 8.83 9.15 -7.33
N ARG A 22 7.50 8.94 -7.32
CA ARG A 22 6.58 9.87 -6.66
C ARG A 22 7.10 10.09 -5.24
N PRO A 23 7.25 11.35 -4.78
CA PRO A 23 7.62 11.60 -3.40
C PRO A 23 6.67 10.84 -2.48
N PRO A 24 7.15 10.32 -1.36
CA PRO A 24 6.29 9.62 -0.43
C PRO A 24 5.13 10.53 -0.01
N GLU A 25 3.90 10.03 -0.13
CA GLU A 25 2.70 10.80 0.22
C GLU A 25 2.71 11.14 1.71
N ALA A 26 2.41 12.38 2.05
CA ALA A 26 2.39 12.84 3.44
C ALA A 26 1.07 12.42 4.10
N CYS A 27 1.14 11.95 5.35
CA CYS A 27 0.00 11.68 6.22
C CYS A 27 0.39 11.94 7.68
N GLY A 28 -0.61 12.15 8.54
CA GLY A 28 -0.38 12.41 9.96
C GLY A 28 -0.80 13.83 10.38
N PRO A 29 -0.31 14.30 11.57
CA PRO A 29 -0.65 15.61 12.12
C PRO A 29 -0.30 16.76 11.19
N ALA A 30 -1.08 17.85 11.24
CA ALA A 30 -0.87 19.04 10.40
C ALA A 30 0.56 19.58 10.44
N ALA A 31 1.25 19.50 11.60
CA ALA A 31 2.62 19.96 11.77
C ALA A 31 3.67 19.16 10.94
N GLN A 32 3.31 17.99 10.45
CA GLN A 32 4.17 17.12 9.65
C GLN A 32 3.91 17.23 8.13
N LEU A 33 2.94 18.06 7.74
CA LEU A 33 2.49 18.21 6.36
C LEU A 33 3.00 19.52 5.75
N SER A 34 3.07 19.57 4.42
CA SER A 34 3.27 20.84 3.72
C SER A 34 2.08 21.78 3.98
N ALA A 35 2.30 23.10 3.85
CA ALA A 35 1.26 24.10 4.12
C ALA A 35 -0.03 23.84 3.32
N ASP A 36 0.10 23.42 2.06
CA ASP A 36 -1.05 23.16 1.18
C ASP A 36 -1.89 21.98 1.68
N LEU A 37 -1.25 20.94 2.22
CA LEU A 37 -1.93 19.77 2.78
C LEU A 37 -2.44 20.02 4.19
N ALA A 38 -1.74 20.83 4.98
CA ALA A 38 -2.07 21.10 6.37
C ALA A 38 -3.33 21.98 6.55
N ALA A 39 -3.73 22.72 5.52
CA ALA A 39 -4.77 23.75 5.61
C ALA A 39 -6.14 23.24 6.15
N ASN A 40 -6.47 21.98 5.88
CA ASN A 40 -7.75 21.37 6.29
C ASN A 40 -7.56 20.11 7.14
N VAL A 41 -6.37 19.90 7.70
CA VAL A 41 -6.03 18.71 8.48
C VAL A 41 -6.06 19.06 9.97
N GLY A 42 -6.61 18.15 10.79
CA GLY A 42 -6.64 18.34 12.24
C GLY A 42 -5.23 18.39 12.85
N THR A 43 -5.05 19.20 13.89
CA THR A 43 -3.76 19.39 14.58
C THR A 43 -3.17 18.06 15.08
N ASN A 44 -4.05 17.16 15.57
CA ASN A 44 -3.68 15.83 16.08
C ASN A 44 -4.16 14.71 15.15
N ALA A 45 -4.33 14.99 13.85
CA ALA A 45 -4.78 14.01 12.89
C ALA A 45 -3.82 12.81 12.84
N ARG A 46 -4.38 11.62 12.80
CA ARG A 46 -3.63 10.39 12.51
C ARG A 46 -3.43 10.20 11.02
N CYS A 47 -2.50 9.32 10.67
CA CYS A 47 -2.31 8.81 9.32
C CYS A 47 -3.28 7.66 9.08
N PHE A 48 -4.02 7.69 7.98
CA PHE A 48 -4.90 6.61 7.55
C PHE A 48 -4.45 6.07 6.20
N GLU A 49 -4.69 4.79 5.98
CA GLU A 49 -4.45 4.14 4.71
C GLU A 49 -5.67 3.31 4.33
N LEU A 50 -6.40 3.78 3.30
CA LEU A 50 -7.48 3.02 2.68
C LEU A 50 -6.88 2.12 1.61
N ARG A 51 -7.17 0.83 1.66
CA ARG A 51 -6.68 -0.14 0.70
C ARG A 51 -7.84 -0.88 0.04
N MET A 52 -7.71 -1.10 -1.25
CA MET A 52 -8.64 -1.89 -2.05
C MET A 52 -7.85 -3.06 -2.67
N TYR A 53 -8.26 -4.26 -2.32
CA TYR A 53 -7.66 -5.50 -2.79
C TYR A 53 -8.65 -6.23 -3.70
N THR A 54 -8.38 -6.26 -4.99
CA THR A 54 -9.19 -6.97 -5.97
C THR A 54 -8.53 -8.29 -6.33
N ALA A 55 -9.19 -9.41 -6.05
CA ALA A 55 -8.74 -10.74 -6.44
C ALA A 55 -8.87 -10.91 -7.95
N SER A 56 -7.79 -11.32 -8.62
CA SER A 56 -7.79 -11.56 -10.07
C SER A 56 -8.26 -12.97 -10.46
N ASN A 57 -8.45 -13.86 -9.50
CA ASN A 57 -8.78 -15.28 -9.68
C ASN A 57 -7.73 -16.10 -10.47
N GLU A 58 -6.54 -15.57 -10.66
CA GLU A 58 -5.41 -16.31 -11.24
C GLU A 58 -4.83 -17.33 -10.24
N ARG A 59 -4.70 -16.92 -8.99
CA ARG A 59 -4.35 -17.74 -7.82
C ARG A 59 -5.21 -17.30 -6.66
N GLY A 60 -6.01 -18.22 -6.11
CA GLY A 60 -6.97 -17.92 -5.08
C GLY A 60 -8.09 -16.97 -5.54
N ASP A 61 -9.02 -16.73 -4.68
CA ASP A 61 -10.24 -15.95 -4.91
C ASP A 61 -10.53 -15.01 -3.74
N ILE A 62 -11.64 -14.30 -3.82
CA ILE A 62 -12.09 -13.39 -2.77
C ILE A 62 -12.42 -14.12 -1.45
N ASP A 63 -12.91 -15.34 -1.50
CA ASP A 63 -13.22 -16.12 -0.30
C ASP A 63 -11.95 -16.52 0.46
N MET A 64 -10.90 -16.91 -0.26
CA MET A 64 -9.57 -17.14 0.31
C MET A 64 -9.00 -15.86 0.94
N LEU A 65 -9.18 -14.70 0.30
CA LEU A 65 -8.77 -13.40 0.86
C LEU A 65 -9.52 -13.11 2.17
N HIS A 66 -10.82 -13.33 2.20
CA HIS A 66 -11.60 -13.19 3.43
C HIS A 66 -11.13 -14.12 4.55
N GLN A 67 -10.80 -15.38 4.22
CA GLN A 67 -10.27 -16.32 5.20
C GLN A 67 -8.92 -15.87 5.74
N ARG A 68 -8.02 -15.38 4.88
CA ARG A 68 -6.72 -14.82 5.27
C ARG A 68 -6.87 -13.68 6.29
N PHE A 69 -7.80 -12.75 6.04
CA PHE A 69 -8.09 -11.64 6.96
C PHE A 69 -8.67 -12.13 8.30
N ARG A 70 -9.66 -13.04 8.25
CA ARG A 70 -10.30 -13.59 9.46
C ARG A 70 -9.36 -14.41 10.32
N GLU A 71 -8.47 -15.17 9.69
CA GLU A 71 -7.59 -16.06 10.43
C GLU A 71 -6.52 -15.30 11.21
N GLN A 72 -5.73 -14.44 10.55
CA GLN A 72 -4.62 -13.78 11.22
C GLN A 72 -4.22 -12.43 10.63
N GLU A 73 -4.53 -12.06 9.39
CA GLU A 73 -3.95 -10.84 8.78
C GLU A 73 -4.26 -9.59 9.62
N VAL A 74 -5.49 -9.46 10.13
CA VAL A 74 -5.87 -8.35 11.01
C VAL A 74 -5.03 -8.38 12.28
N ALA A 75 -4.95 -9.53 12.96
CA ALA A 75 -4.20 -9.68 14.22
C ALA A 75 -2.70 -9.40 14.05
N ILE A 76 -2.11 -9.76 12.91
CA ILE A 76 -0.70 -9.47 12.62
C ILE A 76 -0.47 -7.95 12.48
N PHE A 77 -1.36 -7.22 11.80
CA PHE A 77 -1.25 -5.76 11.73
C PHE A 77 -1.38 -5.10 13.10
N GLU A 78 -2.33 -5.55 13.92
CA GLU A 78 -2.53 -5.07 15.30
C GLU A 78 -1.35 -5.40 16.20
N LYS A 79 -0.74 -6.59 16.07
CA LYS A 79 0.50 -7.00 16.75
C LYS A 79 1.64 -6.01 16.51
N HIS A 80 1.72 -5.45 15.30
CA HIS A 80 2.73 -4.46 14.92
C HIS A 80 2.30 -3.01 15.18
N GLY A 81 1.14 -2.79 15.81
CA GLY A 81 0.71 -1.49 16.30
C GLY A 81 -0.23 -0.71 15.37
N ALA A 82 -0.64 -1.26 14.24
CA ALA A 82 -1.72 -0.65 13.45
C ALA A 82 -3.06 -0.81 14.16
N GLU A 83 -3.98 0.13 13.96
CA GLU A 83 -5.39 -0.06 14.21
C GLU A 83 -6.07 -0.46 12.89
N VAL A 84 -6.69 -1.62 12.83
CA VAL A 84 -7.56 -1.99 11.70
C VAL A 84 -8.94 -1.37 11.94
N VAL A 85 -9.18 -0.22 11.34
CA VAL A 85 -10.39 0.59 11.58
C VAL A 85 -11.64 -0.13 11.10
N ALA A 86 -11.59 -0.71 9.90
CA ALA A 86 -12.69 -1.49 9.35
C ALA A 86 -12.24 -2.30 8.13
N VAL A 87 -13.02 -3.34 7.82
CA VAL A 87 -12.88 -4.18 6.63
C VAL A 87 -14.26 -4.34 6.01
N TRP A 88 -14.38 -4.07 4.71
CA TRP A 88 -15.65 -4.12 3.98
C TRP A 88 -15.53 -4.98 2.73
N GLN A 89 -16.61 -5.71 2.42
CA GLN A 89 -16.86 -6.26 1.10
C GLN A 89 -17.43 -5.16 0.21
N ARG A 90 -16.83 -4.91 -0.93
CA ARG A 90 -17.38 -4.01 -1.91
C ARG A 90 -18.61 -4.64 -2.59
N LEU A 91 -19.74 -3.92 -2.64
CA LEU A 91 -21.01 -4.48 -3.11
C LEU A 91 -21.19 -4.40 -4.64
N ASP A 92 -20.58 -3.42 -5.27
CA ASP A 92 -20.61 -3.20 -6.72
C ASP A 92 -19.46 -3.90 -7.47
N ASP A 93 -18.53 -4.51 -6.72
CA ASP A 93 -17.45 -5.35 -7.23
C ASP A 93 -17.18 -6.49 -6.24
N PRO A 94 -17.78 -7.68 -6.43
CA PRO A 94 -17.73 -8.77 -5.46
C PRO A 94 -16.32 -9.36 -5.28
N ASN A 95 -15.37 -9.07 -6.16
CA ASN A 95 -14.00 -9.54 -6.04
C ASN A 95 -13.09 -8.56 -5.26
N THR A 96 -13.64 -7.48 -4.71
CA THR A 96 -12.85 -6.44 -4.03
C THR A 96 -13.18 -6.34 -2.55
N LEU A 97 -12.13 -6.52 -1.72
CA LEU A 97 -12.11 -6.18 -0.31
C LEU A 97 -11.59 -4.75 -0.14
N VAL A 98 -12.28 -3.95 0.66
CA VAL A 98 -11.85 -2.60 1.06
C VAL A 98 -11.56 -2.61 2.54
N TRP A 99 -10.45 -2.03 2.96
CA TRP A 99 -10.10 -1.98 4.37
C TRP A 99 -9.28 -0.73 4.71
N MET A 100 -9.30 -0.35 5.97
CA MET A 100 -8.65 0.86 6.43
C MET A 100 -7.80 0.59 7.66
N LEU A 101 -6.59 1.12 7.62
CA LEU A 101 -5.63 1.14 8.71
C LEU A 101 -5.48 2.56 9.26
N ALA A 102 -5.21 2.67 10.55
CA ALA A 102 -4.82 3.92 11.18
C ALA A 102 -3.49 3.77 11.93
N TYR A 103 -2.69 4.82 11.87
CA TYR A 103 -1.38 4.92 12.51
C TYR A 103 -1.28 6.30 13.20
N ARG A 104 -0.36 6.45 14.17
CA ARG A 104 -0.12 7.75 14.81
C ARG A 104 0.33 8.81 13.81
N ASP A 105 1.30 8.44 12.99
CA ASP A 105 1.91 9.29 11.98
C ASP A 105 2.58 8.43 10.91
N ARG A 106 3.30 9.07 10.00
CA ARG A 106 3.98 8.39 8.91
C ARG A 106 5.11 7.46 9.37
N ALA A 107 5.92 7.88 10.33
CA ALA A 107 7.02 7.05 10.83
C ALA A 107 6.49 5.77 11.45
N HIS A 108 5.44 5.86 12.25
CA HIS A 108 4.77 4.72 12.83
C HIS A 108 4.19 3.77 11.76
N ARG A 109 3.61 4.32 10.70
CA ARG A 109 3.16 3.51 9.57
C ARG A 109 4.31 2.68 8.97
N ASP A 110 5.46 3.31 8.73
CA ASP A 110 6.61 2.64 8.13
C ASP A 110 7.18 1.54 9.05
N GLU A 111 7.19 1.76 10.38
CA GLU A 111 7.54 0.75 11.39
C GLU A 111 6.58 -0.45 11.36
N VAL A 112 5.26 -0.20 11.32
CA VAL A 112 4.24 -1.25 11.26
C VAL A 112 4.41 -2.11 10.00
N TRP A 113 4.58 -1.49 8.84
CA TRP A 113 4.73 -2.23 7.59
C TRP A 113 6.04 -3.03 7.53
N ALA A 114 7.13 -2.50 8.08
CA ALA A 114 8.38 -3.23 8.19
C ALA A 114 8.24 -4.46 9.12
N GLY A 115 7.57 -4.28 10.27
CA GLY A 115 7.27 -5.36 11.20
C GLY A 115 6.38 -6.43 10.57
N PHE A 116 5.28 -6.03 9.97
CA PHE A 116 4.35 -6.94 9.28
C PHE A 116 5.05 -7.74 8.17
N ALA A 117 5.83 -7.07 7.31
CA ALA A 117 6.49 -7.73 6.18
C ALA A 117 7.53 -8.78 6.62
N SER A 118 8.14 -8.59 7.78
CA SER A 118 9.13 -9.51 8.37
C SER A 118 8.54 -10.55 9.33
N ASP A 119 7.24 -10.49 9.59
CA ASP A 119 6.58 -11.40 10.54
C ASP A 119 6.54 -12.83 9.99
N PRO A 120 7.03 -13.84 10.74
CA PRO A 120 7.00 -15.23 10.31
C PRO A 120 5.56 -15.77 10.16
N ASP A 121 4.62 -15.30 10.99
CA ASP A 121 3.22 -15.71 10.90
C ASP A 121 2.60 -15.19 9.60
N TRP A 122 2.98 -13.98 9.16
CA TRP A 122 2.58 -13.46 7.84
C TRP A 122 3.12 -14.30 6.69
N ALA A 123 4.38 -14.74 6.76
CA ALA A 123 4.97 -15.59 5.72
C ALA A 123 4.17 -16.90 5.54
N VAL A 124 3.83 -17.56 6.64
CA VAL A 124 3.02 -18.79 6.65
C VAL A 124 1.61 -18.53 6.14
N LEU A 125 0.97 -17.46 6.63
CA LEU A 125 -0.41 -17.12 6.26
C LEU A 125 -0.53 -16.79 4.76
N ARG A 126 0.43 -16.05 4.23
CA ARG A 126 0.47 -15.68 2.80
C ARG A 126 0.68 -16.90 1.89
N GLU A 127 1.48 -17.87 2.32
CA GLU A 127 1.65 -19.13 1.58
C GLU A 127 0.38 -19.98 1.62
N LYS A 128 -0.28 -20.06 2.79
CA LYS A 128 -1.53 -20.80 2.96
C LYS A 128 -2.68 -20.23 2.11
N TYR A 129 -2.75 -18.91 2.00
CA TYR A 129 -3.78 -18.17 1.26
C TYR A 129 -3.13 -17.32 0.17
N ASP A 130 -2.55 -17.99 -0.83
CA ASP A 130 -1.92 -17.31 -1.98
C ASP A 130 -2.99 -16.77 -2.94
N VAL A 131 -3.26 -15.48 -2.84
CA VAL A 131 -4.25 -14.78 -3.67
C VAL A 131 -3.54 -13.74 -4.53
N SER A 132 -3.73 -13.80 -5.85
CA SER A 132 -3.29 -12.77 -6.78
C SER A 132 -4.15 -11.53 -6.65
N LEU A 133 -3.54 -10.40 -6.30
CA LEU A 133 -4.23 -9.15 -6.00
C LEU A 133 -3.78 -8.01 -6.89
N SER A 134 -4.76 -7.25 -7.39
CA SER A 134 -4.57 -5.85 -7.77
C SER A 134 -4.81 -4.97 -6.54
N ILE A 135 -3.84 -4.11 -6.21
CA ILE A 135 -3.88 -3.31 -4.98
C ILE A 135 -3.92 -1.82 -5.33
N GLN A 136 -4.91 -1.12 -4.78
CA GLN A 136 -4.94 0.34 -4.73
C GLN A 136 -4.82 0.77 -3.27
N ALA A 137 -4.04 1.82 -3.01
CA ALA A 137 -3.85 2.37 -1.67
C ALA A 137 -3.88 3.89 -1.70
N TYR A 138 -4.60 4.48 -0.75
CA TYR A 138 -4.76 5.93 -0.60
C TYR A 138 -4.35 6.33 0.81
N TRP A 139 -3.47 7.33 0.90
CA TRP A 139 -2.97 7.84 2.16
C TRP A 139 -3.71 9.11 2.51
N MET A 140 -4.16 9.21 3.76
CA MET A 140 -5.04 10.26 4.21
C MET A 140 -4.65 10.74 5.59
N SER A 141 -4.91 12.01 5.86
CA SER A 141 -4.97 12.56 7.21
C SER A 141 -6.38 13.01 7.51
N SER A 142 -6.79 12.91 8.75
CA SER A 142 -8.12 13.38 9.13
C SER A 142 -8.24 14.89 8.97
N THR A 143 -9.34 15.35 8.43
CA THR A 143 -9.69 16.78 8.46
C THR A 143 -10.00 17.23 9.89
N ASP A 144 -9.96 18.55 10.14
CA ASP A 144 -10.26 19.16 11.43
C ASP A 144 -11.72 18.97 11.87
N TYR A 145 -12.62 18.63 10.94
CA TYR A 145 -14.04 18.31 11.15
C TYR A 145 -14.37 16.81 11.07
N SER A 146 -13.37 15.93 10.92
CA SER A 146 -13.58 14.47 10.89
C SER A 146 -13.87 13.91 12.29
N ASN A 147 -14.72 12.89 12.36
CA ASN A 147 -14.93 12.11 13.58
C ASN A 147 -13.82 11.06 13.82
N LEU A 148 -13.08 10.67 12.77
CA LEU A 148 -11.91 9.82 12.87
C LEU A 148 -10.67 10.71 13.02
N ARG A 149 -10.05 10.67 14.19
CA ARG A 149 -8.85 11.46 14.51
C ARG A 149 -7.74 10.62 15.09
#